data_43606a2f2d7008289be9759b2cc7c0a0
#
_entry.id   43606a2f2d7008289be9759b2cc7c0a0
#
_cell.length_a   1.000
_cell.length_b   1.000
_cell.length_c   1.000
_cell.angle_alpha   90.00
_cell.angle_beta   90.00
_cell.angle_gamma   90.00
#
_symmetry.space_group_name_H-M   'P 1'
#
loop_
_entity.id
_entity.type
_entity.pdbx_description
1 polymer ?
#
loop_
_entity_poly.entity_id
_entity_poly.type
_entity_poly.pdbx_seq_one_letter_code
_entity_poly.pdbx_strand_id
1 'polypeptide(L)' 'MNKIALRVTDAAYALSCSSGVIYKLIRTGKVEYYKRGRDYFITHTSLVAYAERMASHKKL' A
#
# COMPACT_ATOMS: atom_id res chain seq x y z
N MET A 1 -6.30 -13.17 10.72
CA MET A 1 -6.17 -11.87 11.39
C MET A 1 -5.46 -10.86 10.52
N ASN A 2 -6.04 -9.70 10.38
CA ASN A 2 -5.44 -8.67 9.54
C ASN A 2 -4.29 -7.98 10.24
N LYS A 3 -3.25 -7.70 9.50
CA LYS A 3 -2.13 -6.95 10.04
C LYS A 3 -2.48 -5.47 10.05
N ILE A 4 -1.98 -4.78 11.05
CA ILE A 4 -2.17 -3.34 11.14
C ILE A 4 -1.37 -2.63 10.05
N ALA A 5 -0.19 -3.16 9.77
CA ALA A 5 0.67 -2.61 8.72
C ALA A 5 1.37 -3.73 7.99
N LEU A 6 1.75 -3.47 6.75
CA LEU A 6 2.41 -4.46 5.92
C LEU A 6 3.73 -3.90 5.44
N ARG A 7 4.69 -4.79 5.26
CA ARG A 7 5.95 -4.41 4.62
C ARG A 7 5.67 -4.13 3.16
N VAL A 8 6.61 -3.45 2.53
CA VAL A 8 6.48 -3.11 1.12
C VAL A 8 6.23 -4.35 0.27
N THR A 9 6.96 -5.42 0.51
CA THR A 9 6.79 -6.64 -0.27
C THR A 9 5.42 -7.26 -0.08
N ASP A 10 4.93 -7.25 1.14
CA ASP A 10 3.60 -7.80 1.43
C ASP A 10 2.50 -6.93 0.83
N ALA A 11 2.68 -5.62 0.88
CA ALA A 11 1.72 -4.70 0.30
C ALA A 11 1.66 -4.88 -1.22
N ALA A 12 2.83 -5.06 -1.84
CA ALA A 12 2.89 -5.28 -3.28
C ALA A 12 2.16 -6.56 -3.66
N TYR A 13 2.39 -7.60 -2.89
CA TYR A 13 1.73 -8.87 -3.13
C TYR A 13 0.21 -8.71 -2.99
N ALA A 14 -0.22 -8.02 -1.96
CA ALA A 14 -1.65 -7.82 -1.71
C ALA A 14 -2.33 -7.05 -2.83
N LEU A 15 -1.62 -6.12 -3.46
CA LEU A 15 -2.15 -5.35 -4.57
C LEU A 15 -1.81 -5.94 -5.93
N SER A 16 -1.14 -7.06 -5.95
CA SER A 16 -0.73 -7.73 -7.20
C SER A 16 0.11 -6.80 -8.06
N CYS A 17 1.04 -6.11 -7.43
CA CYS A 17 1.93 -5.20 -8.16
C CYS A 17 3.35 -5.38 -7.68
N SER A 18 4.27 -4.62 -8.22
CA SER A 18 5.68 -4.72 -7.84
C SER A 18 5.98 -3.79 -6.67
N SER A 19 7.09 -4.07 -6.00
CA SER A 19 7.56 -3.22 -4.91
C SER A 19 7.81 -1.80 -5.38
N GLY A 20 8.25 -1.65 -6.62
CA GLY A 20 8.48 -0.32 -7.19
C GLY A 20 7.23 0.53 -7.18
N VAL A 21 6.09 -0.10 -7.46
CA VAL A 21 4.82 0.61 -7.43
C VAL A 21 4.50 1.08 -6.02
N ILE A 22 4.76 0.23 -5.03
CA ILE A 22 4.50 0.60 -3.64
C ILE A 22 5.39 1.78 -3.22
N TYR A 23 6.67 1.76 -3.59
CA TYR A 23 7.56 2.87 -3.28
C TYR A 23 7.08 4.16 -3.94
N LYS A 24 6.54 4.05 -5.13
CA LYS A 24 5.99 5.21 -5.80
C LYS A 24 4.77 5.75 -5.06
N LEU A 25 3.91 4.88 -4.57
CA LEU A 25 2.74 5.30 -3.79
C LEU A 25 3.17 6.02 -2.51
N ILE A 26 4.22 5.53 -1.88
CA ILE A 26 4.77 6.16 -0.69
C ILE A 26 5.27 7.55 -1.04
N ARG A 27 6.06 7.64 -2.10
CA ARG A 27 6.68 8.90 -2.50
C ARG A 27 5.68 9.97 -2.89
N THR A 28 4.57 9.55 -3.49
CA THR A 28 3.55 10.48 -3.96
C THR A 28 2.44 10.71 -2.95
N GLY A 29 2.56 10.11 -1.77
CA GLY A 29 1.59 10.35 -0.71
C GLY A 29 0.23 9.71 -0.91
N LYS A 30 0.18 8.66 -1.71
CA LYS A 30 -1.08 7.98 -2.00
C LYS A 30 -1.51 7.01 -0.91
N VAL A 31 -0.57 6.58 -0.09
CA VAL A 31 -0.84 5.68 1.04
C VAL A 31 -0.12 6.21 2.26
N GLU A 32 -0.63 5.85 3.42
CA GLU A 32 0.00 6.22 4.68
C GLU A 32 1.02 5.16 5.04
N TYR A 33 2.16 5.61 5.48
CA TYR A 33 3.25 4.70 5.80
C TYR A 33 4.05 5.24 6.97
N TYR A 34 4.89 4.38 7.55
CA TYR A 34 5.89 4.82 8.49
C TYR A 34 7.14 3.97 8.29
N LYS A 35 8.25 4.50 8.72
CA LYS A 35 9.53 3.82 8.59
C LYS A 35 9.97 3.34 9.95
N ARG A 36 10.40 2.11 10.00
CA ARG A 36 10.89 1.51 11.23
C ARG A 36 12.20 0.83 10.92
N GLY A 37 13.29 1.41 11.44
CA GLY A 37 14.61 0.94 11.07
C GLY A 37 14.83 1.19 9.60
N ARG A 38 15.07 0.13 8.85
CA ARG A 38 15.27 0.23 7.41
C ARG A 38 14.05 -0.10 6.60
N ASP A 39 13.00 -0.54 7.27
CA ASP A 39 11.83 -1.03 6.58
C ASP A 39 10.73 0.00 6.56
N TYR A 40 10.02 0.04 5.45
CA TYR A 40 8.81 0.84 5.34
C TYR A 40 7.62 -0.05 5.57
N PHE A 41 6.64 0.48 6.28
CA PHE A 41 5.40 -0.22 6.55
C PHE A 41 4.24 0.64 6.07
N ILE A 42 3.31 0.04 5.36
CA ILE A 42 2.13 0.73 4.87
C ILE A 42 0.95 0.29 5.73
N THR A 43 0.17 1.23 6.22
CA THR A 43 -0.97 0.86 7.06
C THR A 43 -1.97 0.08 6.23
N HIS A 44 -2.52 -0.95 6.84
CA HIS A 44 -3.50 -1.80 6.17
C HIS A 44 -4.70 -0.98 5.72
N THR A 45 -5.16 -0.10 6.58
CA THR A 45 -6.32 0.75 6.28
C THR A 45 -6.10 1.61 5.04
N SER A 46 -4.92 2.23 4.93
CA SER A 46 -4.66 3.08 3.78
C SER A 46 -4.53 2.28 2.51
N LEU A 47 -4.00 1.07 2.61
CA LEU A 47 -3.86 0.20 1.46
C LEU A 47 -5.23 -0.24 0.94
N VAL A 48 -6.12 -0.59 1.84
CA VAL A 48 -7.47 -0.97 1.48
C VAL A 48 -8.20 0.22 0.84
N ALA A 49 -8.06 1.39 1.44
CA ALA A 49 -8.69 2.60 0.92
C ALA A 49 -8.18 2.92 -0.49
N TYR A 50 -6.89 2.74 -0.70
CA TYR A 50 -6.32 2.98 -2.01
C TYR A 50 -6.90 2.01 -3.04
N ALA A 51 -6.98 0.73 -2.69
CA ALA A 51 -7.52 -0.28 -3.59
C ALA A 51 -8.97 -0.01 -3.93
N GLU A 52 -9.75 0.38 -2.94
CA GLU A 52 -11.14 0.70 -3.15
C GLU A 52 -11.31 1.91 -4.06
N ARG A 53 -10.47 2.90 -3.88
CA ARG A 53 -10.52 4.09 -4.69
C ARG A 53 -10.18 3.79 -6.14
N MET A 54 -9.19 2.93 -6.35
CA MET A 54 -8.80 2.55 -7.69
C MET A 54 -9.88 1.71 -8.37
N ALA A 55 -10.49 0.80 -7.62
CA ALA A 55 -11.57 -0.02 -8.16
C ALA A 55 -12.76 0.84 -8.57
N SER A 56 -13.09 1.80 -7.72
CA SER A 56 -14.17 2.72 -7.99
C SER A 56 -13.92 3.56 -9.22
N HIS A 57 -12.68 3.94 -9.41
CA HIS A 57 -12.26 4.76 -10.53
C HIS A 57 -12.37 4.02 -11.85
N LYS A 58 -12.29 2.73 -11.83
CA LYS A 58 -12.36 1.93 -13.02
C LYS A 58 -13.77 1.49 -13.33
N LYS A 59 -14.67 2.36 -13.27
CA LYS A 59 -16.00 2.07 -13.56
C LYS A 59 -16.21 1.64 -14.97
N LEU A 60 -16.92 0.65 -15.20
CA LEU A 60 -17.19 0.15 -16.54
C LEU A 60 -18.55 0.55 -17.02
#